data_c337cbd538512134e0cbd183d85b3e6b
#
_entry.id   c337cbd538512134e0cbd183d85b3e6b
#
_cell.length_a   1.000
_cell.length_b   1.000
_cell.length_c   1.000
_cell.angle_alpha   90.00
_cell.angle_beta   90.00
_cell.angle_gamma   90.00
#
_symmetry.space_group_name_H-M   'P 1'
#
loop_
_entity.id
_entity.type
_entity.pdbx_description
1 polymer ?
#
loop_
_entity_poly.entity_id
_entity_poly.type
_entity_poly.pdbx_seq_one_letter_code
_entity_poly.pdbx_strand_id
1 'polypeptide(L)'
;MNPHGLDMDGHYTTARDLAKITQHALTLPVFTEIVNTVTYTLPASNKSGERNLLSTNWMINPNFKTYYYPYAQGIKTGTTSKAGHCVISKASKDGYNYLGIIMNAPKQDVNGDGNPDNCAFLECKKMFKWAFDNLKLTKIADPSQIATVIDVKLSWSVDHVRLIPEKEVTALVPTGTDSTSVMLEVIPEETPTTVNAPVKKGEVIGKARIMYAEQEIATVNLVAAEDIKVNPFKWILHGIKVVFTSVVFRVIFILAVIVLGIYIFSVIRRNQNKKRRRKTKVIKNFRNIK
;
A
#
# COMPACT_ATOMS: atom_id res chain seq x y z
N MET A 1 -22.75 18.36 -8.98
CA MET A 1 -23.43 19.63 -9.24
C MET A 1 -24.84 19.66 -8.70
N ASN A 2 -25.67 18.65 -8.91
CA ASN A 2 -26.98 18.55 -8.28
C ASN A 2 -27.19 17.14 -7.72
N PRO A 3 -28.07 16.97 -6.69
CA PRO A 3 -28.31 15.66 -6.06
C PRO A 3 -29.38 14.83 -6.77
N HIS A 4 -30.15 15.41 -7.68
CA HIS A 4 -31.28 14.73 -8.35
C HIS A 4 -30.91 14.03 -9.66
N GLY A 5 -29.70 14.24 -10.19
CA GLY A 5 -29.15 13.52 -11.33
C GLY A 5 -29.66 13.95 -12.71
N LEU A 6 -30.33 15.08 -12.82
CA LEU A 6 -30.71 15.64 -14.13
C LEU A 6 -29.52 16.33 -14.79
N ASP A 7 -29.51 16.29 -16.12
CA ASP A 7 -28.44 16.87 -16.93
C ASP A 7 -28.27 18.37 -16.66
N MET A 8 -27.03 18.78 -16.48
CA MET A 8 -26.55 20.17 -16.47
C MET A 8 -25.21 20.22 -17.18
N ASP A 9 -24.86 21.39 -17.70
CA ASP A 9 -23.54 21.60 -18.26
C ASP A 9 -22.47 21.46 -17.16
N GLY A 10 -21.44 20.68 -17.45
CA GLY A 10 -20.39 20.35 -16.48
C GLY A 10 -20.77 19.32 -15.39
N HIS A 11 -21.96 18.70 -15.48
CA HIS A 11 -22.37 17.62 -14.57
C HIS A 11 -21.92 16.28 -15.12
N TYR A 12 -20.80 15.77 -14.66
CA TYR A 12 -20.25 14.48 -15.04
C TYR A 12 -19.71 13.73 -13.81
N THR A 13 -19.53 12.42 -13.97
CA THR A 13 -18.93 11.53 -12.98
C THR A 13 -18.20 10.40 -13.71
N THR A 14 -17.48 9.57 -12.95
CA THR A 14 -16.83 8.36 -13.45
C THR A 14 -17.43 7.12 -12.78
N ALA A 15 -17.30 5.96 -13.42
CA ALA A 15 -17.70 4.69 -12.79
C ALA A 15 -16.94 4.45 -11.49
N ARG A 16 -15.67 4.88 -11.39
CA ARG A 16 -14.86 4.76 -10.18
C ARG A 16 -15.38 5.62 -9.03
N ASP A 17 -15.82 6.85 -9.31
CA ASP A 17 -16.38 7.72 -8.28
C ASP A 17 -17.74 7.19 -7.78
N LEU A 18 -18.58 6.73 -8.71
CA LEU A 18 -19.84 6.07 -8.37
C LEU A 18 -19.61 4.80 -7.54
N ALA A 19 -18.55 4.03 -7.82
CA ALA A 19 -18.19 2.88 -7.01
C ALA A 19 -17.88 3.27 -5.57
N LYS A 20 -17.07 4.31 -5.35
CA LYS A 20 -16.73 4.81 -4.00
C LYS A 20 -17.96 5.28 -3.23
N ILE A 21 -18.82 6.08 -3.89
CA ILE A 21 -20.08 6.56 -3.29
C ILE A 21 -20.96 5.36 -2.91
N THR A 22 -21.11 4.41 -3.82
CA THR A 22 -21.96 3.23 -3.60
C THR A 22 -21.41 2.33 -2.50
N GLN A 23 -20.10 2.10 -2.45
CA GLN A 23 -19.46 1.33 -1.38
C GLN A 23 -19.74 1.94 -0.01
N HIS A 24 -19.65 3.27 0.11
CA HIS A 24 -20.02 3.94 1.34
C HIS A 24 -21.53 3.78 1.64
N ALA A 25 -22.42 4.01 0.67
CA ALA A 25 -23.86 3.88 0.86
C ALA A 25 -24.27 2.46 1.30
N LEU A 26 -23.60 1.42 0.80
CA LEU A 26 -23.83 0.02 1.18
C LEU A 26 -23.44 -0.31 2.64
N THR A 27 -22.71 0.57 3.34
CA THR A 27 -22.47 0.43 4.77
C THR A 27 -23.69 0.84 5.63
N LEU A 28 -24.70 1.47 5.00
CA LEU A 28 -25.90 1.94 5.68
C LEU A 28 -27.03 0.89 5.54
N PRO A 29 -27.47 0.23 6.63
CA PRO A 29 -28.48 -0.83 6.58
C PRO A 29 -29.79 -0.41 5.91
N VAL A 30 -30.30 0.77 6.26
CA VAL A 30 -31.54 1.34 5.71
C VAL A 30 -31.44 1.57 4.20
N PHE A 31 -30.29 2.03 3.73
CA PHE A 31 -30.05 2.20 2.28
C PHE A 31 -30.15 0.86 1.55
N THR A 32 -29.51 -0.17 2.11
CA THR A 32 -29.50 -1.53 1.51
C THR A 32 -30.90 -2.12 1.47
N GLU A 33 -31.71 -1.93 2.51
CA GLU A 33 -33.10 -2.36 2.56
C GLU A 33 -33.93 -1.66 1.46
N ILE A 34 -33.86 -0.34 1.38
CA ILE A 34 -34.63 0.46 0.40
C ILE A 34 -34.29 0.05 -1.04
N VAL A 35 -32.99 -0.03 -1.39
CA VAL A 35 -32.59 -0.31 -2.77
C VAL A 35 -32.91 -1.74 -3.22
N ASN A 36 -33.07 -2.68 -2.29
CA ASN A 36 -33.47 -4.06 -2.56
C ASN A 36 -34.99 -4.26 -2.62
N THR A 37 -35.77 -3.25 -2.22
CA THR A 37 -37.22 -3.36 -2.24
C THR A 37 -37.74 -3.30 -3.66
N VAL A 38 -38.39 -4.35 -4.14
CA VAL A 38 -38.95 -4.44 -5.50
C VAL A 38 -40.22 -3.61 -5.62
N THR A 39 -41.12 -3.76 -4.64
CA THR A 39 -42.41 -3.01 -4.57
C THR A 39 -42.60 -2.50 -3.17
N TYR A 40 -43.14 -1.31 -3.04
CA TYR A 40 -43.50 -0.72 -1.76
C TYR A 40 -44.83 -0.01 -1.86
N THR A 41 -45.79 -0.35 -0.97
CA THR A 41 -47.06 0.32 -0.88
C THR A 41 -46.94 1.47 0.11
N LEU A 42 -46.98 2.68 -0.41
CA LEU A 42 -47.04 3.89 0.41
C LEU A 42 -48.49 4.11 0.85
N PRO A 43 -48.76 4.06 2.15
CA PRO A 43 -50.13 4.20 2.67
C PRO A 43 -50.75 5.55 2.35
N ALA A 44 -52.06 5.61 2.34
CA ALA A 44 -52.79 6.87 2.16
C ALA A 44 -52.44 7.89 3.27
N SER A 45 -52.39 9.14 2.89
CA SER A 45 -52.17 10.27 3.77
C SER A 45 -53.36 11.23 3.69
N ASN A 46 -53.35 12.30 4.49
CA ASN A 46 -54.36 13.35 4.42
C ASN A 46 -54.34 14.16 3.12
N LYS A 47 -53.33 13.95 2.24
CA LYS A 47 -53.17 14.70 0.97
C LYS A 47 -53.15 13.79 -0.26
N SER A 48 -53.00 12.48 -0.11
CA SER A 48 -52.86 11.55 -1.24
C SER A 48 -53.39 10.18 -0.85
N GLY A 49 -54.06 9.50 -1.77
CA GLY A 49 -54.40 8.09 -1.63
C GLY A 49 -53.20 7.17 -1.59
N GLU A 50 -53.47 5.88 -1.34
CA GLU A 50 -52.45 4.83 -1.38
C GLU A 50 -51.75 4.79 -2.75
N ARG A 51 -50.44 4.55 -2.74
CA ARG A 51 -49.61 4.47 -3.97
C ARG A 51 -48.69 3.26 -3.94
N ASN A 52 -48.68 2.51 -4.98
CA ASN A 52 -47.72 1.41 -5.17
C ASN A 52 -46.50 1.93 -5.94
N LEU A 53 -45.34 1.82 -5.32
CA LEU A 53 -44.06 2.17 -5.89
C LEU A 53 -43.39 0.90 -6.40
N LEU A 54 -42.84 0.96 -7.60
CA LEU A 54 -42.08 -0.15 -8.21
C LEU A 54 -40.64 0.30 -8.43
N SER A 55 -39.71 -0.57 -8.11
CA SER A 55 -38.30 -0.32 -8.39
C SER A 55 -38.04 -0.19 -9.90
N THR A 56 -37.30 0.82 -10.27
CA THR A 56 -36.85 1.02 -11.67
C THR A 56 -35.71 0.06 -12.06
N ASN A 57 -35.13 -0.65 -11.09
CA ASN A 57 -34.11 -1.66 -11.38
C ASN A 57 -34.76 -3.01 -11.70
N TRP A 58 -34.89 -3.29 -12.97
CA TRP A 58 -35.52 -4.52 -13.45
C TRP A 58 -34.70 -5.77 -13.19
N MET A 59 -33.40 -5.64 -12.84
CA MET A 59 -32.56 -6.80 -12.50
C MET A 59 -33.00 -7.51 -11.21
N ILE A 60 -33.66 -6.80 -10.28
CA ILE A 60 -34.15 -7.37 -9.01
C ILE A 60 -35.61 -7.85 -9.09
N ASN A 61 -36.31 -7.57 -10.19
CA ASN A 61 -37.73 -7.89 -10.32
C ASN A 61 -37.96 -9.11 -11.23
N PRO A 62 -38.47 -10.24 -10.67
CA PRO A 62 -38.68 -11.51 -11.42
C PRO A 62 -39.66 -11.36 -12.61
N ASN A 63 -40.52 -10.36 -12.61
CA ASN A 63 -41.48 -10.11 -13.69
C ASN A 63 -40.77 -9.66 -14.99
N PHE A 64 -39.58 -9.09 -14.90
CA PHE A 64 -38.78 -8.66 -16.06
C PHE A 64 -37.77 -9.76 -16.45
N LYS A 65 -38.25 -10.90 -16.93
CA LYS A 65 -37.45 -12.13 -17.18
C LYS A 65 -36.16 -11.88 -17.97
N THR A 66 -36.17 -11.01 -18.99
CA THR A 66 -35.02 -10.66 -19.81
C THR A 66 -33.89 -10.09 -18.97
N TYR A 67 -34.22 -9.21 -18.05
CA TYR A 67 -33.24 -8.44 -17.25
C TYR A 67 -32.99 -9.02 -15.87
N TYR A 68 -33.96 -9.79 -15.34
CA TYR A 68 -33.87 -10.38 -14.01
C TYR A 68 -32.60 -11.21 -13.82
N TYR A 69 -31.94 -11.00 -12.69
CA TYR A 69 -30.80 -11.80 -12.26
C TYR A 69 -30.97 -12.16 -10.77
N PRO A 70 -31.10 -13.46 -10.43
CA PRO A 70 -31.52 -13.87 -9.08
C PRO A 70 -30.55 -13.48 -7.97
N TYR A 71 -29.30 -13.17 -8.32
CA TYR A 71 -28.29 -12.74 -7.37
C TYR A 71 -28.16 -11.21 -7.27
N ALA A 72 -28.87 -10.45 -8.11
CA ALA A 72 -28.83 -8.98 -8.10
C ALA A 72 -29.51 -8.40 -6.86
N GLN A 73 -28.89 -7.32 -6.34
CA GLN A 73 -29.32 -6.59 -5.15
C GLN A 73 -29.23 -5.08 -5.44
N GLY A 74 -30.39 -4.43 -5.65
CA GLY A 74 -30.43 -3.00 -5.91
C GLY A 74 -29.61 -2.60 -7.13
N ILE A 75 -29.13 -1.40 -7.31
CA ILE A 75 -29.08 -0.25 -6.36
C ILE A 75 -29.80 0.93 -6.98
N LYS A 76 -29.29 1.48 -8.11
CA LYS A 76 -29.83 2.67 -8.74
C LYS A 76 -29.74 2.63 -10.25
N THR A 77 -30.78 3.09 -10.91
CA THR A 77 -30.82 3.31 -12.36
C THR A 77 -30.85 4.79 -12.69
N GLY A 78 -30.47 5.13 -13.91
CA GLY A 78 -30.59 6.47 -14.44
C GLY A 78 -30.72 6.43 -15.95
N THR A 79 -31.51 7.33 -16.52
CA THR A 79 -31.65 7.49 -17.96
C THR A 79 -31.92 8.94 -18.29
N THR A 80 -31.06 9.51 -19.16
CA THR A 80 -31.30 10.79 -19.82
C THR A 80 -30.83 10.70 -21.26
N SER A 81 -31.22 11.67 -22.07
CA SER A 81 -30.80 11.72 -23.48
C SER A 81 -29.29 11.89 -23.67
N LYS A 82 -28.60 12.57 -22.72
CA LYS A 82 -27.15 12.77 -22.73
C LYS A 82 -26.39 11.64 -22.06
N ALA A 83 -26.89 11.12 -20.93
CA ALA A 83 -26.20 10.09 -20.14
C ALA A 83 -26.45 8.66 -20.67
N GLY A 84 -27.40 8.45 -21.58
CA GLY A 84 -27.82 7.10 -22.00
C GLY A 84 -28.46 6.32 -20.84
N HIS A 85 -28.47 5.00 -20.94
CA HIS A 85 -28.93 4.13 -19.87
C HIS A 85 -27.80 3.80 -18.90
N CYS A 86 -28.06 4.00 -17.61
CA CYS A 86 -27.10 3.73 -16.55
C CYS A 86 -27.70 2.81 -15.50
N VAL A 87 -26.89 1.90 -14.94
CA VAL A 87 -27.26 1.08 -13.80
C VAL A 87 -26.07 0.89 -12.87
N ILE A 88 -26.35 0.98 -11.60
CA ILE A 88 -25.48 0.48 -10.51
C ILE A 88 -26.22 -0.67 -9.87
N SER A 89 -25.63 -1.85 -9.83
CA SER A 89 -26.21 -3.01 -9.18
C SER A 89 -25.12 -3.77 -8.43
N LYS A 90 -25.50 -4.40 -7.32
CA LYS A 90 -24.67 -5.35 -6.59
C LYS A 90 -25.16 -6.76 -6.95
N ALA A 91 -24.29 -7.74 -6.98
CA ALA A 91 -24.68 -9.15 -7.01
C ALA A 91 -23.91 -9.94 -5.95
N SER A 92 -24.61 -10.88 -5.29
CA SER A 92 -24.04 -11.74 -4.24
C SER A 92 -24.36 -13.20 -4.54
N LYS A 93 -23.33 -14.04 -4.60
CA LYS A 93 -23.45 -15.48 -4.83
C LYS A 93 -22.27 -16.19 -4.16
N ASP A 94 -22.53 -17.27 -3.42
CA ASP A 94 -21.52 -18.16 -2.82
C ASP A 94 -20.45 -17.41 -1.99
N GLY A 95 -20.84 -16.35 -1.28
CA GLY A 95 -19.94 -15.50 -0.49
C GLY A 95 -19.22 -14.40 -1.27
N TYR A 96 -19.24 -14.44 -2.60
CA TYR A 96 -18.67 -13.38 -3.44
C TYR A 96 -19.67 -12.24 -3.62
N ASN A 97 -19.15 -11.01 -3.62
CA ASN A 97 -19.92 -9.78 -3.82
C ASN A 97 -19.27 -8.94 -4.90
N TYR A 98 -20.03 -8.65 -5.94
CA TYR A 98 -19.57 -7.78 -7.03
C TYR A 98 -20.46 -6.55 -7.14
N LEU A 99 -19.86 -5.42 -7.47
CA LEU A 99 -20.54 -4.17 -7.79
C LEU A 99 -20.38 -3.92 -9.28
N GLY A 100 -21.48 -3.90 -10.03
CA GLY A 100 -21.52 -3.60 -11.44
C GLY A 100 -21.98 -2.16 -11.67
N ILE A 101 -21.24 -1.42 -12.50
CA ILE A 101 -21.57 -0.05 -12.86
C ILE A 101 -21.48 0.06 -14.38
N ILE A 102 -22.63 0.31 -15.00
CA ILE A 102 -22.74 0.56 -16.42
C ILE A 102 -23.18 2.01 -16.61
N MET A 103 -22.48 2.72 -17.47
CA MET A 103 -22.78 4.11 -17.82
C MET A 103 -22.86 4.24 -19.33
N ASN A 104 -23.75 5.11 -19.79
CA ASN A 104 -23.92 5.45 -21.20
C ASN A 104 -24.19 4.24 -22.11
N ALA A 105 -24.96 3.26 -21.63
CA ALA A 105 -25.37 2.15 -22.47
C ALA A 105 -26.46 2.58 -23.47
N PRO A 106 -26.40 2.06 -24.71
CA PRO A 106 -27.41 2.37 -25.71
C PRO A 106 -28.76 1.69 -25.39
N LYS A 107 -29.79 2.18 -26.04
CA LYS A 107 -31.05 1.49 -26.20
C LYS A 107 -31.08 0.89 -27.60
N GLN A 108 -30.98 -0.43 -27.71
CA GLN A 108 -30.82 -1.14 -28.97
C GLN A 108 -31.61 -2.44 -28.96
N ASP A 109 -32.26 -2.80 -30.03
CA ASP A 109 -32.86 -4.12 -30.19
C ASP A 109 -31.74 -5.16 -30.34
N VAL A 110 -31.48 -5.91 -29.28
CA VAL A 110 -30.40 -6.91 -29.24
C VAL A 110 -30.91 -8.29 -29.65
N ASN A 111 -32.21 -8.53 -29.46
CA ASN A 111 -32.82 -9.83 -29.71
C ASN A 111 -33.58 -9.90 -31.05
N GLY A 112 -33.76 -8.80 -31.76
CA GLY A 112 -34.40 -8.72 -33.06
C GLY A 112 -35.94 -8.77 -33.01
N ASP A 113 -36.56 -8.46 -31.88
CA ASP A 113 -38.03 -8.53 -31.68
C ASP A 113 -38.72 -7.20 -32.08
N GLY A 114 -37.98 -6.23 -32.54
CA GLY A 114 -38.46 -4.90 -32.92
C GLY A 114 -38.61 -3.93 -31.76
N ASN A 115 -38.29 -4.35 -30.51
CA ASN A 115 -38.36 -3.51 -29.35
C ASN A 115 -36.97 -3.25 -28.82
N PRO A 116 -36.57 -1.99 -28.63
CA PRO A 116 -35.23 -1.70 -28.09
C PRO A 116 -35.06 -2.13 -26.63
N ASP A 117 -34.01 -2.93 -26.38
CA ASP A 117 -33.62 -3.36 -25.05
C ASP A 117 -32.86 -2.27 -24.27
N ASN A 118 -32.95 -2.35 -22.95
CA ASN A 118 -32.06 -1.57 -22.07
C ASN A 118 -30.73 -2.32 -21.91
N CYS A 119 -29.75 -1.96 -22.73
CA CYS A 119 -28.45 -2.62 -22.72
C CYS A 119 -27.68 -2.47 -21.39
N ALA A 120 -27.98 -1.48 -20.54
CA ALA A 120 -27.32 -1.37 -19.24
C ALA A 120 -27.59 -2.58 -18.34
N PHE A 121 -28.83 -3.07 -18.33
CA PHE A 121 -29.18 -4.30 -17.56
C PHE A 121 -28.58 -5.56 -18.18
N LEU A 122 -28.61 -5.67 -19.51
CA LEU A 122 -28.05 -6.84 -20.20
C LEU A 122 -26.54 -6.97 -19.97
N GLU A 123 -25.81 -5.86 -20.14
CA GLU A 123 -24.37 -5.87 -19.95
C GLU A 123 -24.00 -6.07 -18.48
N CYS A 124 -24.71 -5.45 -17.54
CA CYS A 124 -24.49 -5.70 -16.10
C CYS A 124 -24.70 -7.17 -15.74
N LYS A 125 -25.75 -7.79 -16.24
CA LYS A 125 -26.03 -9.22 -16.06
C LYS A 125 -24.94 -10.12 -16.65
N LYS A 126 -24.46 -9.79 -17.87
CA LYS A 126 -23.33 -10.52 -18.50
C LYS A 126 -22.05 -10.38 -17.68
N MET A 127 -21.72 -9.17 -17.20
CA MET A 127 -20.54 -8.92 -16.35
C MET A 127 -20.62 -9.73 -15.06
N PHE A 128 -21.76 -9.77 -14.37
CA PHE A 128 -21.90 -10.55 -13.17
C PHE A 128 -21.75 -12.05 -13.44
N LYS A 129 -22.40 -12.58 -14.49
CA LYS A 129 -22.22 -13.98 -14.89
C LYS A 129 -20.75 -14.30 -15.14
N TRP A 130 -20.10 -13.47 -15.96
CA TRP A 130 -18.68 -13.63 -16.25
C TRP A 130 -17.83 -13.62 -14.96
N ALA A 131 -18.08 -12.67 -14.05
CA ALA A 131 -17.30 -12.53 -12.82
C ALA A 131 -17.46 -13.76 -11.91
N PHE A 132 -18.70 -14.26 -11.72
CA PHE A 132 -18.92 -15.45 -10.89
C PHE A 132 -18.40 -16.75 -11.53
N ASP A 133 -18.39 -16.83 -12.85
CA ASP A 133 -17.93 -18.02 -13.56
C ASP A 133 -16.39 -18.03 -13.73
N ASN A 134 -15.76 -16.85 -13.79
CA ASN A 134 -14.35 -16.74 -14.19
C ASN A 134 -13.41 -16.17 -13.11
N LEU A 135 -13.93 -15.61 -12.02
CA LEU A 135 -13.08 -15.05 -10.98
C LEU A 135 -13.15 -15.88 -9.71
N LYS A 136 -11.99 -16.14 -9.10
CA LYS A 136 -11.87 -16.88 -7.85
C LYS A 136 -10.92 -16.19 -6.89
N LEU A 137 -11.28 -16.19 -5.59
CA LEU A 137 -10.38 -15.74 -4.54
C LEU A 137 -9.28 -16.80 -4.36
N THR A 138 -8.06 -16.45 -4.67
CA THR A 138 -6.91 -17.35 -4.61
C THR A 138 -5.85 -16.79 -3.69
N LYS A 139 -5.20 -17.65 -2.91
CA LYS A 139 -4.01 -17.31 -2.14
C LYS A 139 -2.87 -17.05 -3.10
N ILE A 140 -2.33 -15.84 -3.08
CA ILE A 140 -1.30 -15.36 -4.00
C ILE A 140 0.04 -15.08 -3.34
N ALA A 141 0.08 -14.92 -2.03
CA ALA A 141 1.31 -14.86 -1.23
C ALA A 141 1.09 -15.54 0.13
N ASP A 142 2.12 -16.20 0.60
CA ASP A 142 2.09 -17.01 1.82
C ASP A 142 3.40 -16.82 2.59
N PRO A 143 3.37 -16.73 3.94
CA PRO A 143 4.57 -16.67 4.79
C PRO A 143 5.55 -17.85 4.62
N SER A 144 5.14 -18.94 3.99
CA SER A 144 6.04 -20.06 3.67
C SER A 144 6.92 -19.79 2.43
N GLN A 145 6.59 -18.79 1.61
CA GLN A 145 7.34 -18.44 0.41
C GLN A 145 8.47 -17.48 0.74
N ILE A 146 9.67 -17.77 0.24
CA ILE A 146 10.80 -16.85 0.33
C ILE A 146 10.65 -15.81 -0.78
N ALA A 147 10.48 -14.53 -0.39
CA ALA A 147 10.40 -13.43 -1.34
C ALA A 147 11.79 -13.02 -1.84
N THR A 148 12.75 -12.91 -0.93
CA THR A 148 14.15 -12.59 -1.24
C THR A 148 15.07 -12.96 -0.09
N VAL A 149 16.38 -12.85 -0.34
CA VAL A 149 17.42 -13.03 0.65
C VAL A 149 18.30 -11.78 0.62
N ILE A 150 18.59 -11.21 1.77
CA ILE A 150 19.43 -10.02 1.91
C ILE A 150 20.60 -10.27 2.84
N ASP A 151 21.67 -9.51 2.69
CA ASP A 151 22.88 -9.66 3.51
C ASP A 151 22.68 -9.17 4.95
N VAL A 152 23.31 -9.86 5.91
CA VAL A 152 23.33 -9.46 7.32
C VAL A 152 24.78 -9.23 7.78
N LYS A 153 25.06 -8.00 8.22
CA LYS A 153 26.34 -7.64 8.84
C LYS A 153 26.28 -7.80 10.36
N LEU A 154 27.46 -7.91 10.98
CA LEU A 154 27.63 -8.02 12.44
C LEU A 154 27.02 -9.28 13.07
N SER A 155 26.61 -10.25 12.29
CA SER A 155 26.11 -11.54 12.74
C SER A 155 27.26 -12.48 13.16
N TRP A 156 26.93 -13.46 14.03
CA TRP A 156 27.87 -14.51 14.46
C TRP A 156 27.99 -15.65 13.46
N SER A 157 26.87 -16.21 13.02
CA SER A 157 26.81 -17.51 12.34
C SER A 157 26.28 -17.46 10.91
N VAL A 158 25.54 -16.42 10.53
CA VAL A 158 24.91 -16.28 9.21
C VAL A 158 25.20 -14.89 8.65
N ASP A 159 25.37 -14.81 7.36
CA ASP A 159 25.65 -13.57 6.63
C ASP A 159 24.46 -13.11 5.76
N HIS A 160 23.34 -13.82 5.85
CA HIS A 160 22.12 -13.51 5.11
C HIS A 160 20.87 -13.81 5.94
N VAL A 161 19.75 -13.17 5.60
CA VAL A 161 18.41 -13.42 6.15
C VAL A 161 17.39 -13.56 5.03
N ARG A 162 16.50 -14.56 5.19
CA ARG A 162 15.37 -14.77 4.28
C ARG A 162 14.25 -13.84 4.67
N LEU A 163 13.71 -13.13 3.69
CA LEU A 163 12.52 -12.32 3.85
C LEU A 163 11.31 -13.06 3.29
N ILE A 164 10.24 -13.10 4.05
CA ILE A 164 8.98 -13.75 3.75
C ILE A 164 7.84 -12.75 3.84
N PRO A 165 6.71 -12.95 3.15
CA PRO A 165 5.51 -12.15 3.35
C PRO A 165 5.06 -12.17 4.82
N GLU A 166 4.70 -11.01 5.38
CA GLU A 166 4.25 -10.87 6.77
C GLU A 166 2.98 -11.67 7.04
N LYS A 167 2.10 -11.77 6.06
CA LYS A 167 0.80 -12.44 6.14
C LYS A 167 0.40 -13.05 4.81
N GLU A 168 -0.55 -13.96 4.89
CA GLU A 168 -1.23 -14.47 3.71
C GLU A 168 -1.95 -13.34 2.98
N VAL A 169 -1.79 -13.28 1.66
CA VAL A 169 -2.51 -12.37 0.78
C VAL A 169 -3.36 -13.17 -0.18
N THR A 170 -4.64 -12.85 -0.21
CA THR A 170 -5.59 -13.41 -1.18
C THR A 170 -6.01 -12.32 -2.15
N ALA A 171 -6.14 -12.66 -3.42
CA ALA A 171 -6.68 -11.76 -4.43
C ALA A 171 -7.68 -12.47 -5.33
N LEU A 172 -8.53 -11.66 -5.92
CA LEU A 172 -9.48 -12.11 -6.91
C LEU A 172 -8.77 -12.22 -8.26
N VAL A 173 -8.58 -13.44 -8.74
CA VAL A 173 -7.87 -13.73 -9.99
C VAL A 173 -8.72 -14.64 -10.89
N PRO A 174 -8.46 -14.67 -12.20
CA PRO A 174 -9.15 -15.59 -13.10
C PRO A 174 -9.03 -17.06 -12.66
N THR A 175 -10.10 -17.80 -12.84
CA THR A 175 -10.13 -19.24 -12.57
C THR A 175 -9.10 -19.93 -13.46
N GLY A 176 -8.24 -20.76 -12.88
CA GLY A 176 -7.12 -21.40 -13.58
C GLY A 176 -5.82 -20.62 -13.54
N THR A 177 -5.78 -19.44 -12.86
CA THR A 177 -4.54 -18.78 -12.53
C THR A 177 -3.74 -19.66 -11.58
N ASP A 178 -2.58 -20.11 -12.00
CA ASP A 178 -1.62 -20.80 -11.15
C ASP A 178 -0.89 -19.79 -10.26
N SER A 179 -0.49 -20.21 -9.07
CA SER A 179 0.37 -19.42 -8.16
C SER A 179 1.68 -18.98 -8.81
N THR A 180 2.17 -19.73 -9.83
CA THR A 180 3.34 -19.37 -10.63
C THR A 180 3.12 -18.18 -11.56
N SER A 181 1.87 -17.85 -11.88
CA SER A 181 1.51 -16.68 -12.69
C SER A 181 1.51 -15.37 -11.91
N VAL A 182 1.66 -15.46 -10.59
CA VAL A 182 1.76 -14.32 -9.68
C VAL A 182 3.20 -14.15 -9.26
N MET A 183 3.77 -12.98 -9.50
CA MET A 183 5.16 -12.68 -9.16
C MET A 183 5.21 -11.78 -7.91
N LEU A 184 6.07 -12.16 -6.97
CA LEU A 184 6.48 -11.31 -5.86
C LEU A 184 7.69 -10.48 -6.32
N GLU A 185 7.47 -9.19 -6.55
CA GLU A 185 8.52 -8.25 -6.93
C GLU A 185 8.92 -7.39 -5.73
N VAL A 186 10.16 -7.53 -5.29
CA VAL A 186 10.70 -6.73 -4.18
C VAL A 186 10.80 -5.27 -4.60
N ILE A 187 10.38 -4.36 -3.74
CA ILE A 187 10.49 -2.91 -3.95
C ILE A 187 11.88 -2.44 -3.48
N PRO A 188 12.83 -2.12 -4.40
CA PRO A 188 14.20 -1.84 -4.01
C PRO A 188 14.35 -0.57 -3.15
N GLU A 189 13.47 0.42 -3.34
CA GLU A 189 13.47 1.67 -2.59
C GLU A 189 13.01 1.50 -1.13
N GLU A 190 12.25 0.43 -0.86
CA GLU A 190 11.69 0.14 0.46
C GLU A 190 12.28 -1.13 1.09
N THR A 191 13.24 -1.79 0.40
CA THR A 191 13.87 -3.02 0.88
C THR A 191 15.38 -2.89 0.79
N PRO A 192 16.10 -2.77 1.91
CA PRO A 192 17.54 -2.66 1.91
C PRO A 192 18.19 -3.96 1.41
N THR A 193 19.31 -3.84 0.74
CA THR A 193 20.12 -5.00 0.32
C THR A 193 20.93 -5.61 1.46
N THR A 194 21.11 -4.85 2.56
CA THR A 194 21.91 -5.26 3.72
C THR A 194 21.31 -4.71 5.00
N VAL A 195 21.26 -5.53 6.04
CA VAL A 195 20.86 -5.12 7.42
C VAL A 195 21.95 -5.49 8.43
N ASN A 196 21.94 -4.84 9.58
CA ASN A 196 22.84 -5.16 10.68
C ASN A 196 22.13 -6.04 11.72
N ALA A 197 22.79 -7.09 12.19
CA ALA A 197 22.31 -7.84 13.35
C ALA A 197 22.32 -6.96 14.63
N PRO A 198 21.40 -7.18 15.59
CA PRO A 198 20.43 -8.27 15.64
C PRO A 198 19.23 -8.03 14.75
N VAL A 199 18.65 -9.09 14.18
CA VAL A 199 17.38 -9.09 13.46
C VAL A 199 16.43 -10.03 14.15
N LYS A 200 15.20 -9.63 14.40
CA LYS A 200 14.19 -10.46 15.04
C LYS A 200 13.26 -11.09 14.01
N LYS A 201 12.89 -12.35 14.25
CA LYS A 201 11.84 -13.01 13.47
C LYS A 201 10.56 -12.17 13.49
N GLY A 202 9.96 -11.94 12.32
CA GLY A 202 8.77 -11.10 12.17
C GLY A 202 9.05 -9.59 12.11
N GLU A 203 10.30 -9.15 12.20
CA GLU A 203 10.68 -7.75 12.01
C GLU A 203 10.47 -7.34 10.55
N VAL A 204 9.74 -6.25 10.31
CA VAL A 204 9.51 -5.72 8.96
C VAL A 204 10.81 -5.08 8.46
N ILE A 205 11.30 -5.59 7.34
CA ILE A 205 12.56 -5.14 6.74
C ILE A 205 12.35 -4.47 5.39
N GLY A 206 11.31 -4.86 4.66
CA GLY A 206 11.05 -4.33 3.34
C GLY A 206 9.63 -4.55 2.89
N LYS A 207 9.39 -4.32 1.60
CA LYS A 207 8.09 -4.56 0.95
C LYS A 207 8.25 -5.21 -0.41
N ALA A 208 7.22 -5.92 -0.83
CA ALA A 208 7.08 -6.46 -2.17
C ALA A 208 5.73 -6.11 -2.77
N ARG A 209 5.73 -5.91 -4.09
CA ARG A 209 4.51 -5.86 -4.92
C ARG A 209 4.15 -7.26 -5.33
N ILE A 210 2.88 -7.51 -5.36
CA ILE A 210 2.32 -8.75 -5.92
C ILE A 210 1.79 -8.39 -7.30
N MET A 211 2.44 -8.92 -8.32
CA MET A 211 2.15 -8.64 -9.72
C MET A 211 1.40 -9.79 -10.37
N TYR A 212 0.36 -9.49 -11.14
CA TYR A 212 -0.32 -10.42 -12.02
C TYR A 212 -0.55 -9.76 -13.37
N ALA A 213 -0.15 -10.41 -14.45
CA ALA A 213 -0.25 -9.88 -15.82
C ALA A 213 0.26 -8.42 -15.94
N GLU A 214 1.44 -8.15 -15.36
CA GLU A 214 2.11 -6.83 -15.33
C GLU A 214 1.35 -5.74 -14.54
N GLN A 215 0.29 -6.10 -13.84
CA GLN A 215 -0.46 -5.19 -12.98
C GLN A 215 -0.18 -5.47 -11.50
N GLU A 216 0.05 -4.42 -10.73
CA GLU A 216 0.12 -4.53 -9.28
C GLU A 216 -1.27 -4.77 -8.70
N ILE A 217 -1.45 -5.90 -8.02
CA ILE A 217 -2.71 -6.26 -7.36
C ILE A 217 -2.70 -6.04 -5.86
N ALA A 218 -1.53 -6.09 -5.23
CA ALA A 218 -1.36 -5.81 -3.81
C ALA A 218 0.08 -5.47 -3.47
N THR A 219 0.30 -4.86 -2.31
CA THR A 219 1.60 -4.71 -1.67
C THR A 219 1.59 -5.43 -0.33
N VAL A 220 2.71 -6.09 0.01
CA VAL A 220 2.87 -6.84 1.27
C VAL A 220 4.19 -6.46 1.94
N ASN A 221 4.18 -6.36 3.28
CA ASN A 221 5.41 -6.23 4.05
C ASN A 221 6.21 -7.51 3.98
N LEU A 222 7.53 -7.37 3.92
CA LEU A 222 8.49 -8.45 4.03
C LEU A 222 9.11 -8.46 5.42
N VAL A 223 9.04 -9.61 6.07
CA VAL A 223 9.56 -9.79 7.43
C VAL A 223 10.68 -10.83 7.47
N ALA A 224 11.54 -10.72 8.47
CA ALA A 224 12.57 -11.72 8.70
C ALA A 224 11.96 -13.07 9.08
N ALA A 225 12.39 -14.14 8.41
CA ALA A 225 11.91 -15.50 8.65
C ALA A 225 12.46 -16.10 9.97
N GLU A 226 13.56 -15.57 10.48
CA GLU A 226 14.32 -16.14 11.59
C GLU A 226 15.01 -15.07 12.44
N ASP A 227 15.34 -15.42 13.70
CA ASP A 227 16.13 -14.58 14.59
C ASP A 227 17.61 -14.66 14.25
N ILE A 228 18.27 -13.50 14.08
CA ILE A 228 19.71 -13.42 13.85
C ILE A 228 20.37 -12.67 15.00
N LYS A 229 21.26 -13.36 15.70
CA LYS A 229 21.98 -12.80 16.86
C LYS A 229 23.19 -11.98 16.40
N VAL A 230 23.44 -10.88 17.13
CA VAL A 230 24.61 -10.05 16.92
C VAL A 230 25.89 -10.77 17.39
N ASN A 231 26.98 -10.57 16.69
CA ASN A 231 28.32 -10.92 17.17
C ASN A 231 28.88 -9.76 18.01
N PRO A 232 29.00 -9.90 19.33
CA PRO A 232 29.41 -8.80 20.21
C PRO A 232 30.81 -8.28 19.86
N PHE A 233 31.71 -9.13 19.41
CA PHE A 233 33.06 -8.71 19.02
C PHE A 233 33.07 -7.89 17.72
N LYS A 234 32.35 -8.35 16.69
CA LYS A 234 32.19 -7.58 15.46
C LYS A 234 31.47 -6.25 15.70
N TRP A 235 30.48 -6.25 16.61
CA TRP A 235 29.73 -5.06 16.98
C TRP A 235 30.60 -4.01 17.67
N ILE A 236 31.45 -4.43 18.63
CA ILE A 236 32.41 -3.55 19.32
C ILE A 236 33.41 -2.97 18.31
N LEU A 237 33.99 -3.81 17.44
CA LEU A 237 34.92 -3.35 16.40
C LEU A 237 34.26 -2.36 15.43
N HIS A 238 33.00 -2.62 15.05
CA HIS A 238 32.24 -1.69 14.23
C HIS A 238 32.01 -0.35 14.93
N GLY A 239 31.60 -0.38 16.20
CA GLY A 239 31.47 0.82 17.03
C GLY A 239 32.75 1.64 17.13
N ILE A 240 33.87 0.96 17.38
CA ILE A 240 35.21 1.61 17.37
C ILE A 240 35.47 2.25 16.01
N LYS A 241 35.26 1.54 14.91
CA LYS A 241 35.45 2.08 13.56
C LYS A 241 34.58 3.30 13.29
N VAL A 242 33.32 3.27 13.66
CA VAL A 242 32.38 4.40 13.50
C VAL A 242 32.87 5.63 14.26
N VAL A 243 33.32 5.45 15.53
CA VAL A 243 33.87 6.54 16.33
C VAL A 243 35.10 7.16 15.66
N PHE A 244 36.08 6.35 15.27
CA PHE A 244 37.31 6.83 14.63
C PHE A 244 37.11 7.44 13.25
N THR A 245 36.06 7.03 12.53
CA THR A 245 35.70 7.61 11.22
C THR A 245 34.81 8.85 11.33
N SER A 246 34.24 9.10 12.50
CA SER A 246 33.40 10.26 12.77
C SER A 246 34.14 11.58 12.55
N VAL A 247 33.51 12.53 11.88
CA VAL A 247 34.04 13.89 11.66
C VAL A 247 34.35 14.57 13.00
N VAL A 248 33.46 14.41 13.98
CA VAL A 248 33.62 14.97 15.33
C VAL A 248 34.90 14.44 16.00
N PHE A 249 35.11 13.12 15.97
CA PHE A 249 36.32 12.53 16.54
C PHE A 249 37.59 13.03 15.85
N ARG A 250 37.62 13.12 14.52
CA ARG A 250 38.77 13.66 13.78
C ARG A 250 39.08 15.08 14.16
N VAL A 251 38.09 15.95 14.29
CA VAL A 251 38.27 17.34 14.74
C VAL A 251 38.86 17.40 16.16
N ILE A 252 38.28 16.65 17.10
CA ILE A 252 38.78 16.58 18.48
C ILE A 252 40.20 16.07 18.52
N PHE A 253 40.53 15.02 17.75
CA PHE A 253 41.88 14.45 17.66
C PHE A 253 42.91 15.45 17.14
N ILE A 254 42.57 16.17 16.05
CA ILE A 254 43.45 17.23 15.51
C ILE A 254 43.71 18.32 16.54
N LEU A 255 42.66 18.78 17.24
CA LEU A 255 42.78 19.77 18.31
C LEU A 255 43.68 19.26 19.44
N ALA A 256 43.53 18.04 19.87
CA ALA A 256 44.38 17.43 20.89
C ALA A 256 45.86 17.34 20.48
N VAL A 257 46.11 16.97 19.22
CA VAL A 257 47.47 16.97 18.65
C VAL A 257 48.08 18.34 18.61
N ILE A 258 47.31 19.38 18.23
CA ILE A 258 47.76 20.77 18.25
C ILE A 258 48.10 21.22 19.67
N VAL A 259 47.23 20.95 20.64
CA VAL A 259 47.48 21.28 22.06
C VAL A 259 48.74 20.60 22.60
N LEU A 260 48.91 19.31 22.26
CA LEU A 260 50.11 18.55 22.64
C LEU A 260 51.37 19.13 22.00
N GLY A 261 51.31 19.54 20.73
CA GLY A 261 52.40 20.21 20.02
C GLY A 261 52.81 21.52 20.69
N ILE A 262 51.82 22.34 21.05
CA ILE A 262 52.04 23.62 21.77
C ILE A 262 52.66 23.32 23.14
N TYR A 263 52.19 22.32 23.85
CA TYR A 263 52.77 21.94 25.15
C TYR A 263 54.22 21.49 25.02
N ILE A 264 54.55 20.61 24.10
CA ILE A 264 55.91 20.11 23.84
C ILE A 264 56.84 21.31 23.47
N PHE A 265 56.38 22.17 22.54
CA PHE A 265 57.14 23.38 22.16
C PHE A 265 57.42 24.30 23.34
N SER A 266 56.42 24.50 24.20
CA SER A 266 56.56 25.32 25.42
C SER A 266 57.56 24.72 26.40
N VAL A 267 57.56 23.40 26.57
CA VAL A 267 58.53 22.69 27.42
C VAL A 267 59.96 22.82 26.88
N ILE A 268 60.14 22.63 25.56
CA ILE A 268 61.44 22.74 24.92
C ILE A 268 61.96 24.18 25.08
N ARG A 269 61.13 25.19 24.85
CA ARG A 269 61.48 26.60 24.98
C ARG A 269 61.86 26.95 26.42
N ARG A 270 61.12 26.45 27.41
CA ARG A 270 61.47 26.60 28.84
C ARG A 270 62.82 25.98 29.18
N ASN A 271 63.12 24.80 28.65
CA ASN A 271 64.38 24.13 28.88
C ASN A 271 65.54 24.84 28.21
N GLN A 272 65.38 25.36 27.01
CA GLN A 272 66.38 26.15 26.33
C GLN A 272 66.65 27.48 27.06
N ASN A 273 65.64 28.15 27.55
CA ASN A 273 65.77 29.37 28.34
C ASN A 273 66.47 29.10 29.69
N LYS A 274 66.22 27.96 30.35
CA LYS A 274 66.97 27.55 31.54
C LYS A 274 68.45 27.31 31.25
N LYS A 275 68.79 26.66 30.11
CA LYS A 275 70.16 26.45 29.67
C LYS A 275 70.89 27.79 29.35
N ARG A 276 70.20 28.73 28.67
CA ARG A 276 70.74 30.06 28.40
C ARG A 276 71.01 30.84 29.70
N ARG A 277 70.05 30.85 30.63
CA ARG A 277 70.24 31.53 31.93
C ARG A 277 71.37 30.89 32.75
N ARG A 278 71.60 29.61 32.71
CA ARG A 278 72.75 28.94 33.38
C ARG A 278 74.09 29.40 32.72
N LYS A 279 74.16 29.43 31.40
CA LYS A 279 75.35 29.88 30.68
C LYS A 279 75.63 31.33 31.00
N THR A 280 74.67 32.25 31.06
CA THR A 280 74.82 33.64 31.40
C THR A 280 75.27 33.86 32.86
N LYS A 281 74.77 33.02 33.83
CA LYS A 281 75.26 33.06 35.22
C LYS A 281 76.74 32.68 35.33
N VAL A 282 77.14 31.64 34.61
CA VAL A 282 78.53 31.17 34.60
C VAL A 282 79.45 32.25 34.06
N ILE A 283 79.10 32.91 32.96
CA ILE A 283 79.90 33.99 32.37
C ILE A 283 79.97 35.24 33.29
N LYS A 284 78.89 35.61 34.02
CA LYS A 284 78.90 36.67 35.02
C LYS A 284 79.82 36.39 36.19
N ASN A 285 79.87 35.14 36.67
CA ASN A 285 80.73 34.73 37.79
C ASN A 285 82.24 34.81 37.38
N PHE A 286 82.58 34.51 36.13
CA PHE A 286 83.96 34.60 35.63
C PHE A 286 84.42 36.10 35.42
N ARG A 287 83.48 37.03 35.23
CA ARG A 287 83.82 38.45 35.11
C ARG A 287 84.06 39.19 36.43
N ASN A 288 83.61 38.62 37.53
CA ASN A 288 83.78 39.18 38.88
C ASN A 288 85.02 38.62 39.64
N ILE A 289 85.89 37.86 38.97
CA ILE A 289 87.15 37.31 39.53
C ILE A 289 88.37 37.89 38.85
N LYS A 290 88.25 39.13 38.25
CA LYS A 290 89.40 39.89 37.82
C LYS A 290 89.38 41.21 38.59
#